data_4faf7cd3b77f450a579303219d4e2986
#
_entry.id   4faf7cd3b77f450a579303219d4e2986
#
_cell.length_a   1.000
_cell.length_b   1.000
_cell.length_c   1.000
_cell.angle_alpha   90.00
_cell.angle_beta   90.00
_cell.angle_gamma   90.00
#
_symmetry.space_group_name_H-M   'P 1'
#
loop_
_entity.id
_entity.type
_entity.pdbx_description
1 polymer ?
#
loop_
_entity_poly.entity_id
_entity_poly.type
_entity_poly.pdbx_seq_one_letter_code
_entity_poly.pdbx_strand_id
1 'polypeptide(L)'
;MKTKYILYTLGIAMLSSSCNDFLDEDPKGKLTPGTFFSTQDELTMATYALYKNVCLTQTNTNPTIPSWLGDDVTANPGSNKQAYAEIDAFRGSDANKGVEAAWSTSYVVIKAANYIIENGAKTPTTPEEINIALGQAKYWRAVHYFWLVRRWGAVPLILDTEVNYERPLASIQEIYDQIVKDLQDCVTTLPTDYSKPPQKYQGANIFITKQAAQATLAAVYMAMAGWPLKQTQYYASAAEQAKAVIDGVNGGTYEYILEPEYKYVYAPSHNYTNETVVGINFSSAVGTWSEDSQMTNSHLFESLTGWGDALGEIKFWKEFPSGPRKDATYNPKILEGNKEGGKLLDWWDESIPEQQPMFCAFTISEDGGDYDYTNPANTSLMTNDHRHRLIRYSEVLLWYAEAQARADGTPNAMAYECINQVRERAGLEPLQSGMSGEAFANAALKEHGWEVAGYFVALVTRRDDQMRMELLEQAFNERKANTAIEVAPGVMRKEKVELPASLTWQGEKSIYLPYPASDTQLNPNLTR
;
A
#
# COMPACT_ATOMS: atom_id res chain seq x y z
N MET A 1 -57.40 -60.29 -6.31
CA MET A 1 -56.74 -59.25 -5.49
C MET A 1 -55.20 -59.21 -5.65
N LYS A 2 -54.54 -60.28 -5.95
CA LYS A 2 -53.07 -60.28 -6.08
C LYS A 2 -52.51 -59.55 -7.31
N THR A 3 -53.23 -59.48 -8.42
CA THR A 3 -52.76 -58.87 -9.67
C THR A 3 -52.78 -57.32 -9.68
N LYS A 4 -53.62 -56.71 -8.85
CA LYS A 4 -53.68 -55.23 -8.71
C LYS A 4 -52.49 -54.66 -7.96
N TYR A 5 -51.91 -55.37 -7.00
CA TYR A 5 -50.75 -54.92 -6.25
C TYR A 5 -49.43 -55.01 -7.04
N ILE A 6 -49.34 -55.93 -8.01
CA ILE A 6 -48.14 -56.06 -8.86
C ILE A 6 -48.05 -54.88 -9.86
N LEU A 7 -49.19 -54.37 -10.37
CA LEU A 7 -49.20 -53.18 -11.22
C LEU A 7 -48.85 -51.88 -10.44
N TYR A 8 -49.25 -51.77 -9.18
CA TYR A 8 -48.88 -50.63 -8.34
C TYR A 8 -47.39 -50.64 -7.95
N THR A 9 -46.78 -51.81 -7.71
CA THR A 9 -45.36 -51.93 -7.38
C THR A 9 -44.49 -51.71 -8.62
N LEU A 10 -44.91 -52.08 -9.83
CA LEU A 10 -44.19 -51.74 -11.06
C LEU A 10 -44.29 -50.25 -11.42
N GLY A 11 -45.41 -49.60 -11.15
CA GLY A 11 -45.61 -48.17 -11.37
C GLY A 11 -44.74 -47.29 -10.47
N ILE A 12 -44.51 -47.72 -9.22
CA ILE A 12 -43.65 -47.01 -8.27
C ILE A 12 -42.17 -47.22 -8.56
N ALA A 13 -41.77 -48.38 -9.07
CA ALA A 13 -40.39 -48.66 -9.45
C ALA A 13 -39.94 -47.91 -10.74
N MET A 14 -40.87 -47.51 -11.62
CA MET A 14 -40.56 -46.67 -12.79
C MET A 14 -40.50 -45.18 -12.50
N LEU A 15 -40.99 -44.73 -11.33
CA LEU A 15 -40.89 -43.32 -10.92
C LEU A 15 -39.62 -42.97 -10.12
N SER A 16 -38.80 -43.99 -9.77
CA SER A 16 -37.51 -43.78 -9.05
C SER A 16 -36.29 -43.79 -9.96
N SER A 17 -36.45 -43.99 -11.28
CA SER A 17 -35.36 -43.72 -12.27
C SER A 17 -35.51 -42.26 -12.79
N SER A 18 -35.58 -41.30 -11.88
CA SER A 18 -35.40 -39.90 -12.22
C SER A 18 -33.96 -39.70 -12.65
N CYS A 19 -33.74 -39.40 -13.91
CA CYS A 19 -32.47 -39.01 -14.46
C CYS A 19 -31.87 -37.87 -13.61
N ASN A 20 -30.81 -38.13 -12.90
CA ASN A 20 -30.00 -37.06 -12.28
C ASN A 20 -29.47 -36.08 -13.35
N ASP A 21 -29.29 -36.52 -14.60
CA ASP A 21 -28.88 -35.66 -15.72
C ASP A 21 -29.91 -34.62 -16.18
N PHE A 22 -31.21 -34.76 -15.82
CA PHE A 22 -32.25 -33.76 -16.21
C PHE A 22 -32.31 -32.54 -15.29
N LEU A 23 -31.64 -32.59 -14.15
CA LEU A 23 -31.55 -31.46 -13.20
C LEU A 23 -30.21 -30.75 -13.27
N ASP A 24 -29.23 -31.28 -13.95
CA ASP A 24 -28.02 -30.58 -14.34
C ASP A 24 -28.33 -29.70 -15.57
N GLU A 25 -28.96 -28.58 -15.33
CA GLU A 25 -28.98 -27.48 -16.30
C GLU A 25 -27.53 -27.03 -16.50
N ASP A 26 -26.95 -27.44 -17.63
CA ASP A 26 -25.73 -26.84 -18.15
C ASP A 26 -26.01 -25.33 -18.28
N PRO A 27 -25.44 -24.44 -17.45
CA PRO A 27 -25.84 -23.04 -17.41
C PRO A 27 -25.33 -22.34 -18.68
N LYS A 28 -26.05 -22.55 -19.79
CA LYS A 28 -25.75 -21.91 -21.08
C LYS A 28 -25.70 -20.41 -20.92
N GLY A 29 -24.50 -19.84 -21.02
CA GLY A 29 -24.24 -18.41 -20.94
C GLY A 29 -23.93 -17.88 -19.53
N LYS A 30 -23.78 -18.73 -18.50
CA LYS A 30 -23.19 -18.34 -17.21
C LYS A 30 -21.76 -18.87 -17.12
N LEU A 31 -20.84 -17.97 -16.81
CA LEU A 31 -19.46 -18.35 -16.48
C LEU A 31 -19.48 -19.08 -15.13
N THR A 32 -19.18 -20.37 -15.13
CA THR A 32 -19.03 -21.18 -13.92
C THR A 32 -17.55 -21.48 -13.67
N PRO A 33 -17.13 -21.77 -12.45
CA PRO A 33 -15.75 -22.16 -12.16
C PRO A 33 -15.25 -23.34 -13.02
N GLY A 34 -16.13 -24.22 -13.45
CA GLY A 34 -15.79 -25.39 -14.29
C GLY A 34 -15.66 -25.09 -15.78
N THR A 35 -16.20 -23.96 -16.27
CA THR A 35 -16.17 -23.57 -17.69
C THR A 35 -15.28 -22.36 -17.97
N PHE A 36 -14.89 -21.61 -16.94
CA PHE A 36 -13.94 -20.51 -17.02
C PHE A 36 -12.49 -21.04 -17.09
N PHE A 37 -11.57 -20.34 -17.66
CA PHE A 37 -10.19 -20.75 -18.00
C PHE A 37 -10.09 -21.73 -19.16
N SER A 38 -11.07 -21.74 -20.07
CA SER A 38 -11.06 -22.56 -21.28
C SER A 38 -10.32 -21.89 -22.45
N THR A 39 -9.99 -20.61 -22.35
CA THR A 39 -9.28 -19.82 -23.36
C THR A 39 -8.24 -18.89 -22.73
N GLN A 40 -7.26 -18.45 -23.54
CA GLN A 40 -6.29 -17.41 -23.11
C GLN A 40 -6.99 -16.10 -22.75
N ASP A 41 -8.04 -15.71 -23.47
CA ASP A 41 -8.79 -14.47 -23.18
C ASP A 41 -9.43 -14.51 -21.80
N GLU A 42 -9.95 -15.66 -21.37
CA GLU A 42 -10.52 -15.83 -20.04
C GLU A 42 -9.46 -15.75 -18.94
N LEU A 43 -8.27 -16.30 -19.15
CA LEU A 43 -7.13 -16.16 -18.23
C LEU A 43 -6.70 -14.69 -18.12
N THR A 44 -6.68 -13.97 -19.25
CA THR A 44 -6.38 -12.55 -19.31
C THR A 44 -7.44 -11.73 -18.59
N MET A 45 -8.74 -12.01 -18.81
CA MET A 45 -9.85 -11.35 -18.10
C MET A 45 -9.79 -11.58 -16.59
N ALA A 46 -9.44 -12.78 -16.13
CA ALA A 46 -9.25 -13.06 -14.70
C ALA A 46 -8.12 -12.21 -14.10
N THR A 47 -7.02 -12.06 -14.84
CA THR A 47 -5.89 -11.22 -14.43
C THR A 47 -6.30 -9.75 -14.34
N TYR A 48 -7.07 -9.23 -15.29
CA TYR A 48 -7.59 -7.85 -15.22
C TYR A 48 -8.59 -7.65 -14.06
N ALA A 49 -9.45 -8.64 -13.81
CA ALA A 49 -10.35 -8.61 -12.66
C ALA A 49 -9.59 -8.59 -11.32
N LEU A 50 -8.45 -9.28 -11.23
CA LEU A 50 -7.55 -9.19 -10.08
C LEU A 50 -7.02 -7.76 -9.91
N TYR A 51 -6.50 -7.13 -10.98
CA TYR A 51 -6.03 -5.74 -10.93
C TYR A 51 -7.14 -4.76 -10.55
N LYS A 52 -8.37 -4.98 -11.02
CA LYS A 52 -9.54 -4.20 -10.57
C LYS A 52 -9.74 -4.30 -9.06
N ASN A 53 -9.66 -5.50 -8.50
CA ASN A 53 -9.77 -5.69 -7.06
C ASN A 53 -8.62 -5.02 -6.30
N VAL A 54 -7.41 -5.04 -6.86
CA VAL A 54 -6.26 -4.30 -6.30
C VAL A 54 -6.53 -2.80 -6.27
N CYS A 55 -7.06 -2.21 -7.35
CA CYS A 55 -7.44 -0.80 -7.38
C CYS A 55 -8.40 -0.45 -6.24
N LEU A 56 -9.42 -1.29 -5.98
CA LEU A 56 -10.41 -1.06 -4.91
C LEU A 56 -9.81 -0.97 -3.50
N THR A 57 -8.60 -1.46 -3.30
CA THR A 57 -7.89 -1.32 -2.01
C THR A 57 -7.34 0.07 -1.77
N GLN A 58 -7.30 0.93 -2.78
CA GLN A 58 -6.71 2.27 -2.71
C GLN A 58 -7.47 3.36 -3.48
N THR A 59 -8.70 3.12 -3.97
CA THR A 59 -9.52 4.17 -4.62
C THR A 59 -9.87 5.30 -3.68
N ASN A 60 -10.11 4.99 -2.42
CA ASN A 60 -10.41 5.97 -1.36
C ASN A 60 -9.60 5.68 -0.09
N THR A 61 -9.71 6.56 0.90
CA THR A 61 -8.91 6.49 2.11
C THR A 61 -9.29 5.40 3.09
N ASN A 62 -10.51 4.86 3.04
CA ASN A 62 -10.95 3.89 4.06
C ASN A 62 -10.01 2.68 4.19
N PRO A 63 -9.63 1.96 3.10
CA PRO A 63 -8.71 0.83 3.24
C PRO A 63 -7.28 1.23 3.63
N THR A 64 -6.90 2.50 3.51
CA THR A 64 -5.55 2.98 3.85
C THR A 64 -5.43 3.51 5.28
N ILE A 65 -6.57 3.79 5.96
CA ILE A 65 -6.59 4.30 7.34
C ILE A 65 -5.64 3.52 8.29
N PRO A 66 -5.55 2.18 8.24
CA PRO A 66 -4.62 1.45 9.07
C PRO A 66 -3.13 1.80 8.89
N SER A 67 -2.77 2.51 7.83
CA SER A 67 -1.39 2.97 7.59
C SER A 67 -1.03 4.28 8.30
N TRP A 68 -2.00 4.97 8.91
CA TRP A 68 -1.84 6.32 9.49
C TRP A 68 -1.32 6.32 10.93
N LEU A 69 -1.16 5.18 11.53
CA LEU A 69 -0.54 5.05 12.85
C LEU A 69 0.96 5.34 12.73
N GLY A 70 1.42 6.50 13.18
CA GLY A 70 2.82 6.90 13.04
C GLY A 70 3.07 8.28 13.62
N ASP A 71 4.13 8.94 13.16
CA ASP A 71 4.52 10.29 13.59
C ASP A 71 4.55 11.32 12.45
N ASP A 72 4.09 10.95 11.25
CA ASP A 72 4.08 11.83 10.07
C ASP A 72 2.69 12.32 9.65
N VAL A 73 1.64 11.53 9.93
CA VAL A 73 0.25 11.80 9.55
C VAL A 73 -0.61 11.96 10.80
N THR A 74 -1.44 12.99 10.82
CA THR A 74 -2.51 13.18 11.81
C THR A 74 -3.85 13.35 11.13
N ALA A 75 -4.94 13.07 11.84
CA ALA A 75 -6.30 13.23 11.34
C ALA A 75 -6.89 14.60 11.69
N ASN A 76 -7.88 15.02 10.90
CA ASN A 76 -8.74 16.13 11.31
C ASN A 76 -9.72 15.66 12.41
N PRO A 77 -9.87 16.38 13.53
CA PRO A 77 -10.76 15.99 14.62
C PRO A 77 -12.27 16.19 14.34
N GLY A 78 -12.69 16.37 13.08
CA GLY A 78 -14.09 16.53 12.68
C GLY A 78 -14.98 15.33 13.03
N SER A 79 -16.28 15.55 13.21
CA SER A 79 -17.24 14.53 13.66
C SER A 79 -17.41 13.35 12.70
N ASN A 80 -17.19 13.56 11.41
CA ASN A 80 -17.21 12.50 10.37
C ASN A 80 -15.85 11.80 10.20
N LYS A 81 -14.85 12.15 11.01
CA LYS A 81 -13.48 11.65 10.95
C LYS A 81 -13.13 10.66 12.07
N GLN A 82 -14.12 10.10 12.76
CA GLN A 82 -13.90 9.23 13.90
C GLN A 82 -12.96 8.04 13.58
N ALA A 83 -13.14 7.40 12.43
CA ALA A 83 -12.33 6.24 12.07
C ALA A 83 -10.84 6.58 11.90
N TYR A 84 -10.54 7.76 11.37
CA TYR A 84 -9.19 8.29 11.23
C TYR A 84 -8.59 8.64 12.59
N ALA A 85 -9.34 9.39 13.41
CA ALA A 85 -8.91 9.81 14.74
C ALA A 85 -8.68 8.63 15.70
N GLU A 86 -9.43 7.55 15.58
CA GLU A 86 -9.20 6.32 16.36
C GLU A 86 -7.83 5.71 16.06
N ILE A 87 -7.47 5.61 14.79
CA ILE A 87 -6.16 5.05 14.38
C ILE A 87 -5.03 6.01 14.77
N ASP A 88 -5.16 7.29 14.44
CA ASP A 88 -4.21 8.33 14.82
C ASP A 88 -3.97 8.37 16.35
N ALA A 89 -5.01 8.09 17.14
CA ALA A 89 -4.94 8.00 18.60
C ALA A 89 -4.50 6.62 19.13
N PHE A 90 -3.99 5.69 18.33
CA PHE A 90 -3.55 4.34 18.73
C PHE A 90 -4.64 3.51 19.44
N ARG A 91 -5.91 3.68 19.04
CA ARG A 91 -7.07 3.02 19.69
C ARG A 91 -8.12 2.54 18.70
N GLY A 92 -7.70 1.98 17.56
CA GLY A 92 -8.62 1.44 16.57
C GLY A 92 -9.58 0.44 17.19
N SER A 93 -10.88 0.56 16.86
CA SER A 93 -11.92 -0.38 17.30
C SER A 93 -12.20 -1.45 16.25
N ASP A 94 -12.83 -2.56 16.65
CA ASP A 94 -13.26 -3.64 15.76
C ASP A 94 -14.42 -3.25 14.84
N ALA A 95 -15.13 -2.16 15.17
CA ALA A 95 -16.18 -1.55 14.36
C ALA A 95 -15.66 -0.39 13.48
N ASN A 96 -14.34 -0.14 13.46
CA ASN A 96 -13.75 0.92 12.66
C ASN A 96 -13.88 0.61 11.16
N LYS A 97 -14.52 1.51 10.41
CA LYS A 97 -14.75 1.30 8.96
C LYS A 97 -13.48 1.13 8.13
N GLY A 98 -12.36 1.74 8.56
CA GLY A 98 -11.06 1.58 7.90
C GLY A 98 -10.43 0.21 8.17
N VAL A 99 -10.56 -0.28 9.41
CA VAL A 99 -10.13 -1.63 9.79
C VAL A 99 -10.90 -2.68 8.98
N GLU A 100 -12.23 -2.56 8.90
CA GLU A 100 -13.08 -3.46 8.12
C GLU A 100 -12.78 -3.40 6.62
N ALA A 101 -12.65 -2.19 6.06
CA ALA A 101 -12.38 -2.01 4.63
C ALA A 101 -11.02 -2.59 4.22
N ALA A 102 -9.96 -2.33 4.98
CA ALA A 102 -8.62 -2.85 4.69
C ALA A 102 -8.54 -4.39 4.78
N TRP A 103 -9.23 -4.97 5.77
CA TRP A 103 -9.34 -6.42 5.92
C TRP A 103 -10.09 -7.06 4.77
N SER A 104 -11.33 -6.64 4.54
CA SER A 104 -12.22 -7.24 3.55
C SER A 104 -11.68 -7.11 2.12
N THR A 105 -11.19 -5.93 1.72
CA THR A 105 -10.62 -5.72 0.38
C THR A 105 -9.36 -6.56 0.17
N SER A 106 -8.52 -6.74 1.20
CA SER A 106 -7.34 -7.61 1.10
C SER A 106 -7.73 -9.07 0.84
N TYR A 107 -8.71 -9.61 1.55
CA TYR A 107 -9.16 -10.99 1.31
C TYR A 107 -9.92 -11.16 -0.01
N VAL A 108 -10.55 -10.12 -0.55
CA VAL A 108 -11.11 -10.14 -1.92
C VAL A 108 -10.00 -10.33 -2.95
N VAL A 109 -8.88 -9.62 -2.82
CA VAL A 109 -7.71 -9.79 -3.73
C VAL A 109 -7.09 -11.17 -3.56
N ILE A 110 -6.89 -11.63 -2.31
CA ILE A 110 -6.34 -12.97 -2.02
C ILE A 110 -7.21 -14.07 -2.66
N LYS A 111 -8.53 -13.97 -2.51
CA LYS A 111 -9.47 -14.92 -3.12
C LYS A 111 -9.37 -14.93 -4.65
N ALA A 112 -9.33 -13.74 -5.28
CA ALA A 112 -9.18 -13.64 -6.74
C ALA A 112 -7.84 -14.21 -7.20
N ALA A 113 -6.76 -13.96 -6.46
CA ALA A 113 -5.44 -14.54 -6.74
C ALA A 113 -5.44 -16.07 -6.62
N ASN A 114 -6.01 -16.62 -5.54
CA ASN A 114 -6.12 -18.07 -5.35
C ASN A 114 -6.89 -18.72 -6.51
N TYR A 115 -7.95 -18.07 -6.98
CA TYR A 115 -8.76 -18.58 -8.10
C TYR A 115 -7.94 -18.72 -9.39
N ILE A 116 -7.08 -17.74 -9.68
CA ILE A 116 -6.16 -17.79 -10.83
C ILE A 116 -5.08 -18.86 -10.62
N ILE A 117 -4.48 -18.93 -9.42
CA ILE A 117 -3.40 -19.88 -9.11
C ILE A 117 -3.89 -21.32 -9.22
N GLU A 118 -5.08 -21.61 -8.74
CA GLU A 118 -5.66 -22.96 -8.71
C GLU A 118 -6.11 -23.45 -10.10
N ASN A 119 -6.60 -22.53 -10.93
CA ASN A 119 -7.25 -22.88 -12.20
C ASN A 119 -6.47 -22.47 -13.45
N GLY A 120 -5.70 -21.37 -13.38
CA GLY A 120 -5.04 -20.77 -14.53
C GLY A 120 -4.05 -21.71 -15.26
N ALA A 121 -3.39 -22.62 -14.52
CA ALA A 121 -2.46 -23.60 -15.10
C ALA A 121 -3.13 -24.59 -16.09
N LYS A 122 -4.45 -24.73 -16.05
CA LYS A 122 -5.22 -25.65 -16.93
C LYS A 122 -5.62 -24.98 -18.24
N THR A 123 -5.44 -23.66 -18.37
CA THR A 123 -5.83 -22.90 -19.57
C THR A 123 -5.03 -23.38 -20.79
N PRO A 124 -5.68 -23.70 -21.92
CA PRO A 124 -5.00 -24.15 -23.14
C PRO A 124 -4.35 -22.93 -23.85
N THR A 125 -3.20 -22.50 -23.34
CA THR A 125 -2.38 -21.41 -23.88
C THR A 125 -0.89 -21.69 -23.68
N THR A 126 -0.03 -20.74 -24.01
CA THR A 126 1.43 -20.93 -23.86
C THR A 126 1.86 -20.97 -22.41
N PRO A 127 2.93 -21.70 -22.06
CA PRO A 127 3.50 -21.66 -20.70
C PRO A 127 3.89 -20.25 -20.24
N GLU A 128 4.29 -19.38 -21.17
CA GLU A 128 4.64 -17.97 -20.87
C GLU A 128 3.41 -17.20 -20.36
N GLU A 129 2.27 -17.27 -21.06
CA GLU A 129 1.04 -16.59 -20.66
C GLU A 129 0.50 -17.12 -19.32
N ILE A 130 0.60 -18.43 -19.10
CA ILE A 130 0.26 -19.06 -17.82
C ILE A 130 1.17 -18.51 -16.72
N ASN A 131 2.49 -18.50 -16.92
CA ASN A 131 3.46 -18.03 -15.94
C ASN A 131 3.25 -16.54 -15.59
N ILE A 132 2.93 -15.72 -16.59
CA ILE A 132 2.58 -14.31 -16.37
C ILE A 132 1.36 -14.21 -15.46
N ALA A 133 0.25 -14.85 -15.81
CA ALA A 133 -1.00 -14.76 -15.03
C ALA A 133 -0.83 -15.28 -13.59
N LEU A 134 -0.17 -16.44 -13.43
CA LEU A 134 0.11 -17.02 -12.10
C LEU A 134 1.06 -16.14 -11.30
N GLY A 135 2.07 -15.55 -11.94
CA GLY A 135 3.00 -14.62 -11.33
C GLY A 135 2.32 -13.34 -10.84
N GLN A 136 1.43 -12.73 -11.66
CA GLN A 136 0.62 -11.59 -11.20
C GLN A 136 -0.23 -11.95 -9.98
N ALA A 137 -0.87 -13.13 -10.01
CA ALA A 137 -1.73 -13.59 -8.92
C ALA A 137 -0.93 -13.83 -7.62
N LYS A 138 0.21 -14.53 -7.70
CA LYS A 138 1.10 -14.77 -6.53
C LYS A 138 1.63 -13.46 -5.97
N TYR A 139 2.06 -12.52 -6.82
CA TYR A 139 2.56 -11.23 -6.38
C TYR A 139 1.52 -10.46 -5.57
N TRP A 140 0.31 -10.27 -6.09
CA TRP A 140 -0.72 -9.52 -5.38
C TRP A 140 -1.23 -10.25 -4.14
N ARG A 141 -1.25 -11.59 -4.12
CA ARG A 141 -1.49 -12.35 -2.90
C ARG A 141 -0.44 -12.07 -1.83
N ALA A 142 0.83 -12.11 -2.20
CA ALA A 142 1.95 -11.80 -1.30
C ALA A 142 1.87 -10.38 -0.75
N VAL A 143 1.59 -9.38 -1.58
CA VAL A 143 1.45 -7.97 -1.16
C VAL A 143 0.31 -7.81 -0.15
N HIS A 144 -0.84 -8.45 -0.38
CA HIS A 144 -1.98 -8.34 0.54
C HIS A 144 -1.72 -9.05 1.87
N TYR A 145 -1.05 -10.22 1.86
CA TYR A 145 -0.59 -10.83 3.12
C TYR A 145 0.48 -9.98 3.82
N PHE A 146 1.35 -9.29 3.09
CA PHE A 146 2.33 -8.38 3.66
C PHE A 146 1.67 -7.15 4.31
N TRP A 147 0.57 -6.64 3.78
CA TRP A 147 -0.23 -5.61 4.45
C TRP A 147 -0.96 -6.16 5.68
N LEU A 148 -1.60 -7.33 5.56
CA LEU A 148 -2.36 -7.95 6.65
C LEU A 148 -1.45 -8.26 7.86
N VAL A 149 -0.32 -8.94 7.65
CA VAL A 149 0.57 -9.37 8.74
C VAL A 149 1.16 -8.20 9.52
N ARG A 150 1.44 -7.07 8.86
CA ARG A 150 1.97 -5.87 9.53
C ARG A 150 0.90 -5.09 10.29
N ARG A 151 -0.38 -5.25 9.96
CA ARG A 151 -1.50 -4.55 10.61
C ARG A 151 -2.20 -5.38 11.66
N TRP A 152 -2.32 -6.68 11.44
CA TRP A 152 -3.04 -7.59 12.35
C TRP A 152 -2.14 -8.66 12.99
N GLY A 153 -0.90 -8.82 12.60
CA GLY A 153 -0.04 -9.92 13.04
C GLY A 153 -0.53 -11.26 12.49
N ALA A 154 -0.87 -12.21 13.36
CA ALA A 154 -1.46 -13.48 12.96
C ALA A 154 -2.82 -13.26 12.26
N VAL A 155 -3.01 -13.89 11.10
CA VAL A 155 -4.26 -13.83 10.30
C VAL A 155 -4.52 -15.19 9.65
N PRO A 156 -5.74 -15.52 9.21
CA PRO A 156 -6.00 -16.74 8.45
C PRO A 156 -5.20 -16.77 7.15
N LEU A 157 -4.40 -17.81 6.95
CA LEU A 157 -3.64 -18.04 5.71
C LEU A 157 -4.47 -18.89 4.75
N ILE A 158 -5.15 -18.23 3.80
CA ILE A 158 -6.06 -18.85 2.83
C ILE A 158 -5.33 -18.96 1.49
N LEU A 159 -5.02 -20.20 1.07
CA LEU A 159 -4.26 -20.49 -0.15
C LEU A 159 -5.07 -21.26 -1.19
N ASP A 160 -6.34 -21.47 -0.95
CA ASP A 160 -7.30 -22.19 -1.80
C ASP A 160 -8.57 -21.37 -1.99
N THR A 161 -9.52 -21.92 -2.75
CA THR A 161 -10.83 -21.30 -3.04
C THR A 161 -11.97 -21.88 -2.21
N GLU A 162 -11.69 -22.81 -1.28
CA GLU A 162 -12.68 -23.42 -0.41
C GLU A 162 -13.26 -22.42 0.58
N VAL A 163 -14.59 -22.41 0.70
CA VAL A 163 -15.28 -21.57 1.68
C VAL A 163 -15.25 -22.26 3.04
N ASN A 164 -14.43 -21.73 3.93
CA ASN A 164 -14.31 -22.19 5.32
C ASN A 164 -14.25 -20.98 6.27
N TYR A 165 -15.31 -20.74 7.00
CA TYR A 165 -15.39 -19.62 7.95
C TYR A 165 -14.67 -19.88 9.27
N GLU A 166 -14.20 -21.10 9.53
CA GLU A 166 -13.50 -21.47 10.76
C GLU A 166 -11.98 -21.64 10.54
N ARG A 167 -11.40 -20.94 9.57
CA ARG A 167 -9.96 -20.97 9.32
C ARG A 167 -9.19 -20.48 10.55
N PRO A 168 -8.22 -21.26 11.05
CA PRO A 168 -7.39 -20.83 12.17
C PRO A 168 -6.46 -19.69 11.77
N LEU A 169 -5.94 -18.99 12.78
CA LEU A 169 -4.85 -18.04 12.60
C LEU A 169 -3.56 -18.79 12.25
N ALA A 170 -2.88 -18.34 11.20
CA ALA A 170 -1.49 -18.71 10.95
C ALA A 170 -0.57 -17.80 11.76
N SER A 171 0.57 -18.32 12.17
CA SER A 171 1.61 -17.52 12.80
C SER A 171 2.19 -16.48 11.85
N ILE A 172 2.75 -15.41 12.40
CA ILE A 172 3.45 -14.37 11.62
C ILE A 172 4.54 -15.00 10.75
N GLN A 173 5.27 -15.99 11.26
CA GLN A 173 6.31 -16.69 10.50
C GLN A 173 5.73 -17.43 9.28
N GLU A 174 4.68 -18.23 9.46
CA GLU A 174 4.05 -18.99 8.36
C GLU A 174 3.54 -18.04 7.25
N ILE A 175 3.02 -16.87 7.63
CA ILE A 175 2.56 -15.87 6.68
C ILE A 175 3.75 -15.29 5.89
N TYR A 176 4.84 -14.92 6.57
CA TYR A 176 6.04 -14.42 5.89
C TYR A 176 6.69 -15.50 4.99
N ASP A 177 6.71 -16.76 5.42
CA ASP A 177 7.23 -17.88 4.61
C ASP A 177 6.44 -18.01 3.30
N GLN A 178 5.12 -17.87 3.35
CA GLN A 178 4.28 -17.88 2.15
C GLN A 178 4.49 -16.65 1.26
N ILE A 179 4.63 -15.45 1.85
CA ILE A 179 4.93 -14.22 1.12
C ILE A 179 6.26 -14.37 0.35
N VAL A 180 7.30 -14.83 1.04
CA VAL A 180 8.63 -15.04 0.43
C VAL A 180 8.55 -16.07 -0.70
N LYS A 181 7.85 -17.19 -0.50
CA LYS A 181 7.66 -18.22 -1.51
C LYS A 181 6.99 -17.66 -2.77
N ASP A 182 5.89 -16.95 -2.62
CA ASP A 182 5.16 -16.37 -3.76
C ASP A 182 6.03 -15.36 -4.53
N LEU A 183 6.79 -14.50 -3.82
CA LEU A 183 7.66 -13.52 -4.46
C LEU A 183 8.88 -14.14 -5.12
N GLN A 184 9.49 -15.18 -4.53
CA GLN A 184 10.59 -15.93 -5.16
C GLN A 184 10.14 -16.61 -6.44
N ASP A 185 8.94 -17.19 -6.46
CA ASP A 185 8.34 -17.73 -7.67
C ASP A 185 8.19 -16.63 -8.75
N CYS A 186 7.76 -15.42 -8.36
CA CYS A 186 7.66 -14.27 -9.28
C CYS A 186 9.03 -13.87 -9.84
N VAL A 187 10.08 -13.82 -9.02
CA VAL A 187 11.45 -13.50 -9.47
C VAL A 187 11.96 -14.50 -10.50
N THR A 188 11.55 -15.76 -10.43
CA THR A 188 11.99 -16.81 -11.36
C THR A 188 11.16 -16.88 -12.63
N THR A 189 9.88 -16.49 -12.60
CA THR A 189 8.91 -16.73 -13.68
C THR A 189 8.50 -15.49 -14.45
N LEU A 190 8.55 -14.30 -13.83
CA LEU A 190 8.12 -13.07 -14.49
C LEU A 190 9.21 -12.49 -15.40
N PRO A 191 8.81 -11.88 -16.53
CA PRO A 191 9.75 -11.19 -17.42
C PRO A 191 10.28 -9.89 -16.78
N THR A 192 11.35 -9.38 -17.36
CA THR A 192 11.95 -8.09 -16.97
C THR A 192 11.26 -6.90 -17.62
N ASP A 193 10.58 -7.11 -18.75
CA ASP A 193 9.86 -6.07 -19.48
C ASP A 193 8.69 -6.68 -20.25
N TYR A 194 7.66 -5.87 -20.48
CA TYR A 194 6.51 -6.19 -21.31
C TYR A 194 6.50 -5.32 -22.58
N SER A 195 6.01 -5.85 -23.68
CA SER A 195 6.00 -5.16 -24.98
C SER A 195 4.62 -4.71 -25.45
N LYS A 196 3.54 -5.21 -24.83
CA LYS A 196 2.17 -5.06 -25.34
C LYS A 196 1.27 -4.34 -24.32
N PRO A 197 0.36 -3.44 -24.78
CA PRO A 197 -0.75 -2.98 -23.96
C PRO A 197 -1.70 -4.13 -23.59
N PRO A 198 -2.31 -4.11 -22.43
CA PRO A 198 -2.17 -3.12 -21.35
C PRO A 198 -1.06 -3.47 -20.34
N GLN A 199 -0.24 -4.49 -20.60
CA GLN A 199 0.86 -4.90 -19.73
C GLN A 199 1.94 -3.81 -19.63
N LYS A 200 2.12 -3.02 -20.71
CA LYS A 200 2.97 -1.82 -20.77
C LYS A 200 2.15 -0.65 -21.33
N TYR A 201 2.25 0.52 -20.69
CA TYR A 201 1.53 1.72 -21.09
C TYR A 201 2.43 2.96 -20.94
N GLN A 202 2.47 3.82 -21.98
CA GLN A 202 3.31 5.03 -22.02
C GLN A 202 4.80 4.79 -21.62
N GLY A 203 5.35 3.63 -22.00
CA GLY A 203 6.73 3.27 -21.67
C GLY A 203 6.92 2.58 -20.31
N ALA A 204 5.96 2.66 -19.39
CA ALA A 204 6.04 2.04 -18.08
C ALA A 204 5.39 0.64 -18.05
N ASN A 205 6.00 -0.30 -17.36
CA ASN A 205 5.37 -1.59 -17.06
C ASN A 205 4.21 -1.39 -16.09
N ILE A 206 3.03 -1.88 -16.47
CA ILE A 206 1.82 -1.89 -15.65
C ILE A 206 1.70 -3.21 -14.90
N PHE A 207 1.99 -4.31 -15.59
CA PHE A 207 2.09 -5.62 -14.95
C PHE A 207 3.40 -5.72 -14.16
N ILE A 208 3.32 -6.52 -13.11
CA ILE A 208 4.47 -6.78 -12.24
C ILE A 208 5.56 -7.52 -13.01
N THR A 209 6.77 -7.01 -12.90
CA THR A 209 7.98 -7.54 -13.51
C THR A 209 8.82 -8.29 -12.48
N LYS A 210 9.84 -9.01 -12.93
CA LYS A 210 10.84 -9.67 -12.08
C LYS A 210 11.46 -8.70 -11.08
N GLN A 211 11.91 -7.52 -11.52
CA GLN A 211 12.55 -6.54 -10.65
C GLN A 211 11.59 -5.88 -9.66
N ALA A 212 10.31 -5.77 -10.01
CA ALA A 212 9.27 -5.34 -9.05
C ALA A 212 9.12 -6.37 -7.91
N ALA A 213 9.15 -7.65 -8.23
CA ALA A 213 9.15 -8.72 -7.22
C ALA A 213 10.43 -8.72 -6.36
N GLN A 214 11.60 -8.46 -6.95
CA GLN A 214 12.87 -8.30 -6.22
C GLN A 214 12.83 -7.12 -5.25
N ALA A 215 12.37 -5.95 -5.68
CA ALA A 215 12.20 -4.77 -4.82
C ALA A 215 11.23 -5.06 -3.66
N THR A 216 10.12 -5.77 -3.93
CA THR A 216 9.16 -6.17 -2.90
C THR A 216 9.78 -7.17 -1.91
N LEU A 217 10.57 -8.14 -2.39
CA LEU A 217 11.32 -9.05 -1.51
C LEU A 217 12.29 -8.31 -0.61
N ALA A 218 12.98 -7.28 -1.11
CA ALA A 218 13.85 -6.46 -0.27
C ALA A 218 13.06 -5.84 0.90
N ALA A 219 11.89 -5.24 0.63
CA ALA A 219 11.01 -4.69 1.66
C ALA A 219 10.51 -5.74 2.66
N VAL A 220 10.15 -6.93 2.17
CA VAL A 220 9.70 -8.07 3.01
C VAL A 220 10.83 -8.52 3.94
N TYR A 221 12.04 -8.72 3.43
CA TYR A 221 13.19 -9.12 4.25
C TYR A 221 13.60 -8.04 5.26
N MET A 222 13.47 -6.74 4.92
CA MET A 222 13.63 -5.64 5.89
C MET A 222 12.64 -5.76 7.04
N ALA A 223 11.38 -6.09 6.77
CA ALA A 223 10.36 -6.29 7.79
C ALA A 223 10.63 -7.54 8.66
N MET A 224 11.05 -8.66 8.04
CA MET A 224 11.41 -9.89 8.77
C MET A 224 12.64 -9.70 9.67
N ALA A 225 13.58 -8.85 9.26
CA ALA A 225 14.77 -8.53 10.05
C ALA A 225 14.46 -7.66 11.28
N GLY A 226 13.36 -6.91 11.27
CA GLY A 226 12.86 -6.10 12.38
C GLY A 226 11.83 -6.82 13.25
N TRP A 227 11.20 -6.05 14.14
CA TRP A 227 10.11 -6.54 14.99
C TRP A 227 8.89 -6.96 14.13
N PRO A 228 8.17 -8.04 14.46
CA PRO A 228 8.29 -8.87 15.65
C PRO A 228 9.28 -10.04 15.52
N LEU A 229 9.67 -10.44 14.31
CA LEU A 229 10.48 -11.63 14.07
C LEU A 229 11.95 -11.45 14.48
N LYS A 230 12.51 -10.26 14.29
CA LYS A 230 13.91 -9.88 14.64
C LYS A 230 14.96 -10.85 14.05
N GLN A 231 14.68 -11.38 12.88
CA GLN A 231 15.56 -12.31 12.17
C GLN A 231 16.61 -11.53 11.37
N THR A 232 17.57 -10.93 12.08
CA THR A 232 18.53 -9.96 11.53
C THR A 232 19.38 -10.47 10.37
N GLN A 233 19.49 -11.80 10.19
CA GLN A 233 20.14 -12.40 9.01
C GLN A 233 19.45 -11.99 7.70
N TYR A 234 18.19 -11.60 7.70
CA TYR A 234 17.47 -11.16 6.52
C TYR A 234 17.87 -9.76 6.02
N TYR A 235 18.66 -8.99 6.79
CA TYR A 235 19.26 -7.76 6.23
C TYR A 235 20.18 -8.09 5.05
N ALA A 236 20.94 -9.18 5.10
CA ALA A 236 21.77 -9.61 3.97
C ALA A 236 20.91 -9.96 2.73
N SER A 237 19.81 -10.69 2.93
CA SER A 237 18.88 -11.02 1.84
C SER A 237 18.17 -9.78 1.28
N ALA A 238 17.81 -8.81 2.13
CA ALA A 238 17.25 -7.54 1.69
C ALA A 238 18.24 -6.76 0.81
N ALA A 239 19.50 -6.66 1.26
CA ALA A 239 20.55 -6.00 0.49
C ALA A 239 20.80 -6.71 -0.85
N GLU A 240 20.81 -8.05 -0.89
CA GLU A 240 20.97 -8.82 -2.12
C GLU A 240 19.85 -8.51 -3.15
N GLN A 241 18.58 -8.53 -2.73
CA GLN A 241 17.47 -8.27 -3.63
C GLN A 241 17.43 -6.82 -4.12
N ALA A 242 17.65 -5.84 -3.25
CA ALA A 242 17.74 -4.43 -3.65
C ALA A 242 18.94 -4.20 -4.59
N LYS A 243 20.11 -4.80 -4.29
CA LYS A 243 21.29 -4.75 -5.15
C LYS A 243 21.04 -5.31 -6.54
N ALA A 244 20.30 -6.42 -6.65
CA ALA A 244 19.98 -7.01 -7.95
C ALA A 244 19.19 -6.05 -8.85
N VAL A 245 18.29 -5.24 -8.27
CA VAL A 245 17.57 -4.19 -9.01
C VAL A 245 18.53 -3.08 -9.43
N ILE A 246 19.37 -2.59 -8.51
CA ILE A 246 20.32 -1.50 -8.75
C ILE A 246 21.38 -1.90 -9.80
N ASP A 247 21.93 -3.11 -9.69
CA ASP A 247 22.88 -3.64 -10.68
C ASP A 247 22.25 -3.75 -12.07
N GLY A 248 20.97 -4.14 -12.14
CA GLY A 248 20.21 -4.18 -13.40
C GLY A 248 20.04 -2.79 -14.04
N VAL A 249 19.83 -1.76 -13.22
CA VAL A 249 19.80 -0.35 -13.69
C VAL A 249 21.18 0.10 -14.15
N ASN A 250 22.21 -0.12 -13.36
CA ASN A 250 23.59 0.26 -13.69
C ASN A 250 24.11 -0.47 -14.93
N GLY A 251 23.67 -1.70 -15.15
CA GLY A 251 23.99 -2.52 -16.33
C GLY A 251 23.13 -2.24 -17.56
N GLY A 252 22.16 -1.31 -17.48
CA GLY A 252 21.26 -0.96 -18.58
C GLY A 252 20.22 -2.04 -18.91
N THR A 253 19.97 -2.98 -18.00
CA THR A 253 18.91 -4.01 -18.15
C THR A 253 17.55 -3.50 -17.72
N TYR A 254 17.51 -2.58 -16.74
CA TYR A 254 16.31 -1.93 -16.23
C TYR A 254 16.39 -0.41 -16.43
N GLU A 255 15.25 0.21 -16.71
CA GLU A 255 15.17 1.63 -17.06
C GLU A 255 14.72 2.51 -15.88
N TYR A 256 14.93 2.09 -14.62
CA TYR A 256 14.56 2.91 -13.48
C TYR A 256 15.47 4.12 -13.33
N ILE A 257 14.87 5.24 -12.92
CA ILE A 257 15.55 6.53 -12.71
C ILE A 257 15.12 7.13 -11.38
N LEU A 258 15.83 8.12 -10.89
CA LEU A 258 15.30 9.14 -10.00
C LEU A 258 14.82 10.31 -10.85
N GLU A 259 13.60 10.79 -10.63
CA GLU A 259 13.14 12.04 -11.24
C GLU A 259 14.14 13.16 -10.91
N PRO A 260 14.57 13.93 -11.90
CA PRO A 260 15.62 14.93 -11.69
C PRO A 260 15.21 16.05 -10.73
N GLU A 261 13.92 16.40 -10.72
CA GLU A 261 13.35 17.38 -9.80
C GLU A 261 12.28 16.71 -8.94
N TYR A 262 12.37 16.91 -7.63
CA TYR A 262 11.47 16.22 -6.69
C TYR A 262 9.98 16.55 -6.93
N LYS A 263 9.65 17.75 -7.42
CA LYS A 263 8.27 18.15 -7.74
C LYS A 263 7.58 17.22 -8.75
N TYR A 264 8.35 16.59 -9.65
CA TYR A 264 7.81 15.68 -10.67
C TYR A 264 7.47 14.29 -10.13
N VAL A 265 7.99 13.93 -8.96
CA VAL A 265 7.73 12.60 -8.35
C VAL A 265 6.24 12.31 -8.24
N TYR A 266 5.43 13.34 -8.01
CA TYR A 266 3.98 13.20 -7.84
C TYR A 266 3.16 13.87 -8.95
N ALA A 267 3.78 14.54 -9.92
CA ALA A 267 3.08 15.26 -10.98
C ALA A 267 2.30 14.30 -11.90
N PRO A 268 1.04 14.61 -12.31
CA PRO A 268 0.26 13.79 -13.23
C PRO A 268 0.91 13.64 -14.60
N SER A 269 1.61 14.68 -15.09
CA SER A 269 2.41 14.62 -16.32
C SER A 269 3.51 13.55 -16.26
N HIS A 270 3.90 13.10 -15.06
CA HIS A 270 4.90 12.09 -14.78
C HIS A 270 4.31 10.79 -14.19
N ASN A 271 3.02 10.53 -14.38
CA ASN A 271 2.36 9.33 -13.85
C ASN A 271 3.03 8.02 -14.29
N TYR A 272 3.58 7.97 -15.49
CA TYR A 272 4.20 6.77 -16.06
C TYR A 272 5.72 6.89 -16.15
N THR A 273 6.32 7.66 -15.26
CA THR A 273 7.78 7.74 -15.13
C THR A 273 8.39 6.43 -14.65
N ASN A 274 9.64 6.21 -15.06
CA ASN A 274 10.43 5.06 -14.63
C ASN A 274 11.01 5.18 -13.19
N GLU A 275 10.62 6.17 -12.40
CA GLU A 275 10.86 6.12 -10.95
C GLU A 275 9.92 5.13 -10.26
N THR A 276 8.73 4.87 -10.83
CA THR A 276 7.78 3.92 -10.26
C THR A 276 8.17 2.48 -10.57
N VAL A 277 8.57 1.73 -9.54
CA VAL A 277 8.87 0.29 -9.63
C VAL A 277 7.59 -0.54 -9.56
N VAL A 278 6.70 -0.20 -8.64
CA VAL A 278 5.36 -0.80 -8.48
C VAL A 278 4.33 0.29 -8.34
N GLY A 279 3.26 0.23 -9.12
CA GLY A 279 2.18 1.20 -9.02
C GLY A 279 0.81 0.62 -9.28
N ILE A 280 -0.21 1.30 -8.74
CA ILE A 280 -1.63 1.06 -9.03
C ILE A 280 -2.10 2.19 -9.93
N ASN A 281 -2.79 1.83 -11.03
CA ASN A 281 -3.25 2.78 -12.02
C ASN A 281 -4.74 3.03 -11.86
N PHE A 282 -5.15 4.27 -12.04
CA PHE A 282 -6.52 4.73 -11.99
C PHE A 282 -6.89 5.43 -13.30
N SER A 283 -8.19 5.54 -13.58
CA SER A 283 -8.70 6.25 -14.76
C SER A 283 -10.02 6.94 -14.46
N SER A 284 -10.03 8.26 -14.53
CA SER A 284 -11.23 9.09 -14.44
C SER A 284 -12.11 9.01 -15.70
N ALA A 285 -11.55 8.52 -16.82
CA ALA A 285 -12.25 8.42 -18.11
C ALA A 285 -13.45 7.46 -18.08
N VAL A 286 -13.47 6.49 -17.14
CA VAL A 286 -14.58 5.53 -16.99
C VAL A 286 -15.75 6.14 -16.24
N GLY A 287 -15.54 7.21 -15.47
CA GLY A 287 -16.58 7.98 -14.78
C GLY A 287 -17.23 7.22 -13.62
N THR A 288 -16.55 6.22 -13.04
CA THR A 288 -17.02 5.47 -11.88
C THR A 288 -16.08 5.68 -10.71
N TRP A 289 -16.63 5.94 -9.53
CA TRP A 289 -15.90 6.14 -8.28
C TRP A 289 -15.01 4.96 -7.87
N SER A 290 -15.14 3.82 -8.49
CA SER A 290 -14.33 2.63 -8.22
C SER A 290 -13.08 2.52 -9.10
N GLU A 291 -12.88 3.45 -10.04
CA GLU A 291 -11.77 3.42 -11.00
C GLU A 291 -10.90 4.67 -10.97
N ASP A 292 -11.30 5.65 -10.13
CA ASP A 292 -10.61 6.91 -9.91
C ASP A 292 -9.80 6.88 -8.63
N SER A 293 -8.72 7.68 -8.56
CA SER A 293 -8.08 8.02 -7.31
C SER A 293 -8.84 9.16 -6.62
N GLN A 294 -9.22 8.96 -5.36
CA GLN A 294 -9.89 9.97 -4.54
C GLN A 294 -8.94 10.57 -3.47
N MET A 295 -7.65 10.27 -3.55
CA MET A 295 -6.68 10.64 -2.52
C MET A 295 -6.40 12.14 -2.47
N THR A 296 -6.61 12.86 -3.57
CA THR A 296 -6.43 14.33 -3.62
C THR A 296 -7.25 15.03 -2.54
N ASN A 297 -8.54 14.67 -2.44
CA ASN A 297 -9.42 15.29 -1.46
C ASN A 297 -9.03 15.00 0.00
N SER A 298 -8.37 13.87 0.24
CA SER A 298 -7.94 13.48 1.59
C SER A 298 -6.80 14.37 2.11
N HIS A 299 -5.90 14.79 1.24
CA HIS A 299 -4.80 15.72 1.57
C HIS A 299 -5.25 17.18 1.57
N LEU A 300 -6.24 17.50 0.74
CA LEU A 300 -6.70 18.87 0.60
C LEU A 300 -7.54 19.29 1.81
N PHE A 301 -7.26 20.46 2.38
CA PHE A 301 -8.00 21.02 3.50
C PHE A 301 -9.50 21.19 3.21
N GLU A 302 -10.35 21.05 4.23
CA GLU A 302 -11.77 21.34 4.13
C GLU A 302 -12.02 22.81 3.74
N SER A 303 -11.20 23.75 4.26
CA SER A 303 -11.23 25.18 3.88
C SER A 303 -10.90 25.44 2.41
N LEU A 304 -10.30 24.46 1.73
CA LEU A 304 -10.00 24.46 0.30
C LEU A 304 -10.94 23.54 -0.51
N THR A 305 -12.09 23.17 0.05
CA THR A 305 -13.08 22.27 -0.55
C THR A 305 -12.68 20.78 -0.63
N GLY A 306 -11.59 20.39 0.04
CA GLY A 306 -11.19 19.00 0.20
C GLY A 306 -11.94 18.29 1.33
N TRP A 307 -11.49 17.07 1.63
CA TRP A 307 -12.00 16.31 2.78
C TRP A 307 -11.17 16.51 4.04
N GLY A 308 -9.91 16.92 3.90
CA GLY A 308 -9.01 17.16 5.03
C GLY A 308 -8.86 15.94 5.93
N ASP A 309 -8.76 14.74 5.35
CA ASP A 309 -8.67 13.50 6.13
C ASP A 309 -7.29 13.36 6.76
N ALA A 310 -6.23 13.53 5.96
CA ALA A 310 -4.83 13.34 6.32
C ALA A 310 -4.08 14.67 6.35
N LEU A 311 -3.58 15.03 7.50
CA LEU A 311 -2.80 16.25 7.74
C LEU A 311 -1.40 15.86 8.21
N GLY A 312 -0.42 16.73 8.02
CA GLY A 312 0.94 16.51 8.52
C GLY A 312 1.03 16.71 10.04
N GLU A 313 1.80 15.87 10.71
CA GLU A 313 2.19 16.14 12.09
C GLU A 313 3.16 17.32 12.20
N ILE A 314 2.91 18.20 13.16
CA ILE A 314 3.66 19.46 13.34
C ILE A 314 5.12 19.17 13.67
N LYS A 315 5.37 18.18 14.57
CA LYS A 315 6.74 17.82 14.97
C LYS A 315 7.53 17.27 13.80
N PHE A 316 6.96 16.32 13.06
CA PHE A 316 7.60 15.71 11.90
C PHE A 316 7.87 16.76 10.81
N TRP A 317 6.89 17.64 10.52
CA TRP A 317 7.08 18.75 9.60
C TRP A 317 8.21 19.69 10.04
N LYS A 318 8.31 20.00 11.35
CA LYS A 318 9.36 20.87 11.88
C LYS A 318 10.75 20.27 11.73
N GLU A 319 10.87 18.97 11.95
CA GLU A 319 12.13 18.22 11.84
C GLU A 319 12.49 17.87 10.39
N PHE A 320 11.53 17.97 9.47
CA PHE A 320 11.73 17.67 8.04
C PHE A 320 12.71 18.68 7.43
N PRO A 321 13.80 18.22 6.77
CA PRO A 321 14.79 19.11 6.19
C PRO A 321 14.20 20.01 5.12
N SER A 322 14.57 21.29 5.15
CA SER A 322 14.20 22.25 4.10
C SER A 322 14.84 21.87 2.77
N GLY A 323 14.14 22.13 1.67
CA GLY A 323 14.60 21.86 0.32
C GLY A 323 13.48 21.35 -0.59
N PRO A 324 13.81 21.03 -1.85
CA PRO A 324 12.83 20.66 -2.88
C PRO A 324 11.87 19.53 -2.46
N ARG A 325 12.37 18.55 -1.69
CA ARG A 325 11.54 17.46 -1.19
C ARG A 325 10.48 17.95 -0.20
N LYS A 326 10.86 18.83 0.76
CA LYS A 326 9.89 19.38 1.72
C LYS A 326 8.80 20.16 1.02
N ASP A 327 9.18 20.97 0.03
CA ASP A 327 8.27 21.84 -0.74
C ASP A 327 7.31 21.02 -1.64
N ALA A 328 7.73 19.81 -2.07
CA ALA A 328 6.89 18.89 -2.82
C ALA A 328 6.07 17.94 -1.92
N THR A 329 6.44 17.77 -0.67
CA THR A 329 5.69 16.95 0.31
C THR A 329 4.59 17.77 0.98
N TYR A 330 4.90 19.01 1.35
CA TYR A 330 3.98 19.91 2.04
C TYR A 330 3.75 21.17 1.23
N ASN A 331 2.50 21.64 1.19
CA ASN A 331 2.21 22.94 0.61
C ASN A 331 2.95 24.04 1.37
N PRO A 332 3.83 24.79 0.71
CA PRO A 332 4.58 25.86 1.35
C PRO A 332 3.67 27.05 1.75
N LYS A 333 2.55 27.22 1.05
CA LYS A 333 1.55 28.25 1.31
C LYS A 333 0.14 27.75 1.02
N ILE A 334 -0.83 28.25 1.77
CA ILE A 334 -2.26 27.96 1.62
C ILE A 334 -2.95 29.16 0.98
N LEU A 335 -3.73 28.94 -0.05
CA LEU A 335 -4.51 29.98 -0.71
C LEU A 335 -5.77 30.32 0.11
N GLU A 336 -5.80 31.52 0.71
CA GLU A 336 -6.90 31.96 1.55
C GLU A 336 -8.25 31.93 0.81
N GLY A 337 -9.19 31.18 1.38
CA GLY A 337 -10.56 31.09 0.87
C GLY A 337 -10.69 30.40 -0.47
N ASN A 338 -9.66 29.72 -0.95
CA ASN A 338 -9.64 29.00 -2.23
C ASN A 338 -10.19 29.83 -3.42
N LYS A 339 -9.74 31.05 -3.55
CA LYS A 339 -10.20 31.98 -4.58
C LYS A 339 -9.05 32.66 -5.30
N GLU A 340 -9.24 32.93 -6.58
CA GLU A 340 -8.29 33.71 -7.38
C GLU A 340 -7.99 35.07 -6.73
N GLY A 341 -6.72 35.42 -6.60
CA GLY A 341 -6.25 36.63 -5.92
C GLY A 341 -6.34 36.59 -4.40
N GLY A 342 -6.63 35.45 -3.81
CA GLY A 342 -6.52 35.21 -2.37
C GLY A 342 -5.08 35.36 -1.88
N LYS A 343 -4.90 35.66 -0.61
CA LYS A 343 -3.55 35.73 -0.01
C LYS A 343 -2.97 34.32 0.10
N LEU A 344 -1.65 34.21 -0.06
CA LEU A 344 -0.90 33.01 0.23
C LEU A 344 -0.41 33.07 1.69
N LEU A 345 -0.99 32.23 2.54
CA LEU A 345 -0.76 32.20 3.97
C LEU A 345 0.04 30.97 4.37
N ASP A 346 0.73 31.05 5.47
CA ASP A 346 1.31 29.89 6.11
C ASP A 346 0.21 29.04 6.75
N TRP A 347 0.38 27.71 6.81
CA TRP A 347 -0.62 26.81 7.39
C TRP A 347 -0.90 27.11 8.88
N TRP A 348 0.04 27.79 9.57
CA TRP A 348 -0.09 28.21 10.97
C TRP A 348 -0.72 29.60 11.14
N ASP A 349 -1.14 30.26 10.06
CA ASP A 349 -1.88 31.53 10.16
C ASP A 349 -3.24 31.29 10.84
N GLU A 350 -3.66 32.24 11.70
CA GLU A 350 -4.90 32.11 12.48
C GLU A 350 -6.16 32.10 11.60
N SER A 351 -6.08 32.60 10.39
CA SER A 351 -7.18 32.54 9.41
C SER A 351 -7.31 31.19 8.72
N ILE A 352 -6.32 30.27 8.87
CA ILE A 352 -6.39 28.90 8.36
C ILE A 352 -7.01 28.01 9.45
N PRO A 353 -8.22 27.45 9.24
CA PRO A 353 -8.92 26.70 10.27
C PRO A 353 -8.20 25.43 10.73
N GLU A 354 -7.53 24.75 9.80
CA GLU A 354 -6.87 23.47 10.05
C GLU A 354 -5.65 23.63 10.96
N GLN A 355 -4.84 24.68 10.77
CA GLN A 355 -3.60 24.95 11.52
C GLN A 355 -2.69 23.72 11.68
N GLN A 356 -2.55 22.96 10.61
CA GLN A 356 -1.72 21.77 10.46
C GLN A 356 -0.97 21.85 9.12
N PRO A 357 0.20 21.22 8.96
CA PRO A 357 0.83 21.12 7.66
C PRO A 357 -0.07 20.36 6.67
N MET A 358 -0.26 20.91 5.47
CA MET A 358 -1.02 20.28 4.41
C MET A 358 -0.08 19.52 3.48
N PHE A 359 -0.35 18.24 3.25
CA PHE A 359 0.37 17.49 2.23
C PHE A 359 -0.01 17.93 0.83
N CYS A 360 0.92 17.76 -0.13
CA CYS A 360 0.64 18.06 -1.53
C CYS A 360 0.88 16.92 -2.52
N ALA A 361 1.36 15.77 -2.09
CA ALA A 361 1.65 14.64 -2.97
C ALA A 361 0.48 14.18 -3.88
N PHE A 362 -0.77 14.45 -3.49
CA PHE A 362 -1.96 14.14 -4.28
C PHE A 362 -2.73 15.38 -4.74
N THR A 363 -2.31 16.59 -4.37
CA THR A 363 -3.00 17.85 -4.73
C THR A 363 -2.39 18.47 -5.98
N ILE A 364 -2.65 17.88 -7.14
CA ILE A 364 -2.01 18.24 -8.40
C ILE A 364 -3.04 18.61 -9.47
N SER A 365 -2.59 19.38 -10.47
CA SER A 365 -3.39 19.94 -11.51
C SER A 365 -4.05 18.90 -12.44
N GLU A 366 -5.31 19.12 -12.83
CA GLU A 366 -6.07 18.30 -13.79
C GLU A 366 -5.44 18.26 -15.18
N ASP A 367 -4.85 19.37 -15.60
CA ASP A 367 -4.28 19.51 -16.94
C ASP A 367 -2.92 18.82 -17.10
N GLY A 368 -2.46 18.13 -16.06
CA GLY A 368 -1.20 17.39 -16.07
C GLY A 368 0.03 18.27 -16.04
N GLY A 369 -0.14 19.55 -15.74
CA GLY A 369 0.95 20.50 -15.55
C GLY A 369 1.71 20.29 -14.24
N ASP A 370 2.75 21.09 -14.05
CA ASP A 370 3.46 21.18 -12.79
C ASP A 370 2.50 21.62 -11.67
N TYR A 371 2.78 21.13 -10.46
CA TYR A 371 1.99 21.53 -9.29
C TYR A 371 1.98 23.06 -9.09
N ASP A 372 0.79 23.65 -9.08
CA ASP A 372 0.55 25.06 -8.78
C ASP A 372 -0.52 25.21 -7.68
N TYR A 373 -0.08 25.29 -6.42
CA TYR A 373 -0.95 25.47 -5.25
C TYR A 373 -1.57 26.87 -5.18
N THR A 374 -1.20 27.79 -6.06
CA THR A 374 -1.78 29.15 -6.12
C THR A 374 -3.05 29.22 -6.96
N ASN A 375 -3.31 28.18 -7.76
CA ASN A 375 -4.46 28.09 -8.64
C ASN A 375 -5.61 27.32 -7.96
N PRO A 376 -6.77 27.95 -7.69
CA PRO A 376 -7.91 27.27 -7.06
C PRO A 376 -8.41 26.05 -7.86
N ALA A 377 -8.28 26.04 -9.19
CA ALA A 377 -8.68 24.91 -10.03
C ALA A 377 -7.88 23.64 -9.73
N ASN A 378 -6.66 23.76 -9.19
CA ASN A 378 -5.82 22.62 -8.83
C ASN A 378 -6.28 21.91 -7.56
N THR A 379 -7.25 22.45 -6.84
CA THR A 379 -7.65 22.00 -5.51
C THR A 379 -9.02 21.32 -5.45
N SER A 380 -9.77 21.22 -6.55
CA SER A 380 -11.17 20.81 -6.51
C SER A 380 -11.48 19.44 -7.11
N LEU A 381 -10.47 18.57 -7.30
CA LEU A 381 -10.65 17.29 -7.98
C LEU A 381 -11.04 16.18 -7.03
N MET A 382 -12.33 15.81 -7.05
CA MET A 382 -12.81 14.65 -6.30
C MET A 382 -12.31 13.31 -6.87
N THR A 383 -11.94 13.28 -8.15
CA THR A 383 -11.49 12.08 -8.87
C THR A 383 -10.41 12.44 -9.86
N ASN A 384 -9.37 11.62 -9.99
CA ASN A 384 -8.29 11.84 -10.93
C ASN A 384 -7.58 10.54 -11.34
N ASP A 385 -6.68 10.65 -12.32
CA ASP A 385 -5.89 9.55 -12.86
C ASP A 385 -4.56 9.35 -12.11
N HIS A 386 -4.41 9.88 -10.91
CA HIS A 386 -3.17 9.85 -10.18
C HIS A 386 -2.73 8.41 -9.89
N ARG A 387 -1.59 8.01 -10.44
CA ARG A 387 -1.00 6.70 -10.20
C ARG A 387 -0.46 6.62 -8.77
N HIS A 388 -0.89 5.63 -8.01
CA HIS A 388 -0.30 5.37 -6.69
C HIS A 388 1.00 4.59 -6.84
N ARG A 389 2.08 5.15 -6.37
CA ARG A 389 3.43 4.58 -6.45
C ARG A 389 3.71 3.78 -5.18
N LEU A 390 3.47 2.46 -5.23
CA LEU A 390 3.67 1.59 -4.06
C LEU A 390 5.14 1.45 -3.71
N ILE A 391 5.99 1.36 -4.72
CA ILE A 391 7.44 1.32 -4.57
C ILE A 391 8.04 2.26 -5.61
N ARG A 392 8.90 3.16 -5.18
CA ARG A 392 9.74 3.99 -6.04
C ARG A 392 11.18 3.51 -6.02
N TYR A 393 11.94 3.82 -7.06
CA TYR A 393 13.34 3.45 -7.14
C TYR A 393 14.18 4.07 -6.01
N SER A 394 13.84 5.28 -5.57
CA SER A 394 14.44 5.91 -4.39
C SER A 394 14.37 5.04 -3.13
N GLU A 395 13.26 4.34 -2.90
CA GLU A 395 13.08 3.45 -1.76
C GLU A 395 13.98 2.22 -1.87
N VAL A 396 14.15 1.66 -3.08
CA VAL A 396 15.07 0.53 -3.32
C VAL A 396 16.52 0.91 -2.99
N LEU A 397 16.94 2.12 -3.38
CA LEU A 397 18.26 2.66 -3.05
C LEU A 397 18.46 2.76 -1.53
N LEU A 398 17.46 3.28 -0.82
CA LEU A 398 17.50 3.46 0.63
C LEU A 398 17.44 2.12 1.39
N TRP A 399 16.64 1.15 0.93
CA TRP A 399 16.62 -0.20 1.51
C TRP A 399 17.95 -0.91 1.33
N TYR A 400 18.60 -0.77 0.16
CA TYR A 400 19.96 -1.29 -0.01
C TYR A 400 20.94 -0.65 0.99
N ALA A 401 20.93 0.67 1.08
CA ALA A 401 21.84 1.41 1.95
C ALA A 401 21.69 0.99 3.42
N GLU A 402 20.45 0.91 3.93
CA GLU A 402 20.19 0.49 5.29
C GLU A 402 20.54 -0.99 5.52
N ALA A 403 20.06 -1.88 4.65
CA ALA A 403 20.21 -3.31 4.81
C ALA A 403 21.67 -3.75 4.76
N GLN A 404 22.44 -3.22 3.82
CA GLN A 404 23.86 -3.52 3.67
C GLN A 404 24.67 -3.08 4.92
N ALA A 405 24.40 -1.87 5.42
CA ALA A 405 25.08 -1.38 6.61
C ALA A 405 24.74 -2.17 7.88
N ARG A 406 23.48 -2.64 8.02
CA ARG A 406 23.06 -3.51 9.14
C ARG A 406 23.61 -4.92 9.02
N ALA A 407 23.69 -5.46 7.80
CA ALA A 407 24.21 -6.81 7.58
C ALA A 407 25.73 -6.90 7.85
N ASP A 408 26.49 -5.94 7.33
CA ASP A 408 27.96 -5.99 7.36
C ASP A 408 28.58 -5.21 8.54
N GLY A 409 27.75 -4.45 9.29
CA GLY A 409 28.19 -3.60 10.40
C GLY A 409 28.98 -2.35 9.96
N THR A 410 29.12 -2.14 8.66
CA THR A 410 29.78 -0.97 8.07
C THR A 410 29.22 -0.69 6.67
N PRO A 411 28.96 0.58 6.31
CA PRO A 411 28.48 0.93 4.96
C PRO A 411 29.62 0.81 3.94
N ASN A 412 29.33 0.20 2.79
CA ASN A 412 30.24 0.16 1.64
C ASN A 412 30.06 1.40 0.73
N ALA A 413 30.91 1.53 -0.29
CA ALA A 413 30.88 2.67 -1.22
C ALA A 413 29.54 2.79 -1.95
N MET A 414 28.95 1.68 -2.39
CA MET A 414 27.65 1.66 -3.08
C MET A 414 26.50 2.09 -2.15
N ALA A 415 26.55 1.76 -0.86
CA ALA A 415 25.56 2.21 0.11
C ALA A 415 25.58 3.74 0.26
N TYR A 416 26.79 4.35 0.32
CA TYR A 416 26.92 5.81 0.30
C TYR A 416 26.43 6.42 -1.01
N GLU A 417 26.74 5.82 -2.14
CA GLU A 417 26.25 6.28 -3.45
C GLU A 417 24.71 6.27 -3.49
N CYS A 418 24.09 5.17 -3.07
CA CYS A 418 22.63 5.03 -3.08
C CYS A 418 21.92 6.09 -2.22
N ILE A 419 22.33 6.26 -0.96
CA ILE A 419 21.69 7.26 -0.09
C ILE A 419 21.97 8.69 -0.56
N ASN A 420 23.17 8.96 -1.07
CA ASN A 420 23.56 10.31 -1.48
C ASN A 420 22.85 10.77 -2.75
N GLN A 421 22.55 9.88 -3.71
CA GLN A 421 21.68 10.21 -4.85
C GLN A 421 20.30 10.72 -4.40
N VAL A 422 19.67 10.06 -3.42
CA VAL A 422 18.37 10.47 -2.88
C VAL A 422 18.49 11.80 -2.13
N ARG A 423 19.53 11.98 -1.33
CA ARG A 423 19.79 13.21 -0.56
C ARG A 423 20.06 14.40 -1.48
N GLU A 424 20.89 14.23 -2.50
CA GLU A 424 21.22 15.27 -3.47
C GLU A 424 19.98 15.77 -4.20
N ARG A 425 19.11 14.85 -4.67
CA ARG A 425 17.82 15.22 -5.27
C ARG A 425 16.93 15.99 -4.29
N ALA A 426 16.97 15.64 -3.00
CA ALA A 426 16.24 16.32 -1.94
C ALA A 426 16.85 17.69 -1.54
N GLY A 427 17.96 18.09 -2.14
CA GLY A 427 18.70 19.32 -1.83
C GLY A 427 19.51 19.22 -0.54
N LEU A 428 19.90 18.01 -0.12
CA LEU A 428 20.66 17.78 1.11
C LEU A 428 22.13 17.46 0.81
N GLU A 429 23.01 17.88 1.70
CA GLU A 429 24.43 17.53 1.62
C GLU A 429 24.63 16.00 1.70
N PRO A 430 25.56 15.45 0.91
CA PRO A 430 25.87 14.04 0.94
C PRO A 430 26.47 13.61 2.29
N LEU A 431 26.14 12.40 2.73
CA LEU A 431 26.78 11.79 3.88
C LEU A 431 28.25 11.49 3.57
N GLN A 432 29.11 11.84 4.49
CA GLN A 432 30.54 11.62 4.37
C GLN A 432 30.92 10.19 4.80
N SER A 433 31.91 9.60 4.15
CA SER A 433 32.45 8.28 4.49
C SER A 433 33.02 8.23 5.92
N GLY A 434 33.01 7.03 6.52
CA GLY A 434 33.58 6.81 7.86
C GLY A 434 32.54 6.74 8.98
N MET A 435 31.24 6.74 8.66
CA MET A 435 30.19 6.48 9.64
C MET A 435 30.24 5.02 10.12
N SER A 436 29.84 4.78 11.38
CA SER A 436 29.56 3.41 11.83
C SER A 436 28.34 2.82 11.11
N GLY A 437 28.27 1.49 11.01
CA GLY A 437 27.13 0.82 10.35
C GLY A 437 25.78 1.21 10.96
N GLU A 438 25.69 1.26 12.28
CA GLU A 438 24.48 1.67 12.97
C GLU A 438 24.07 3.12 12.69
N ALA A 439 25.02 4.06 12.79
CA ALA A 439 24.73 5.48 12.54
C ALA A 439 24.30 5.70 11.08
N PHE A 440 24.95 5.02 10.13
CA PHE A 440 24.60 5.11 8.71
C PHE A 440 23.22 4.47 8.43
N ALA A 441 22.96 3.27 8.95
CA ALA A 441 21.68 2.60 8.77
C ALA A 441 20.52 3.42 9.36
N ASN A 442 20.72 4.06 10.51
CA ASN A 442 19.73 4.96 11.09
C ASN A 442 19.54 6.25 10.26
N ALA A 443 20.59 6.74 9.60
CA ALA A 443 20.46 7.84 8.64
C ALA A 443 19.64 7.42 7.41
N ALA A 444 19.85 6.21 6.88
CA ALA A 444 19.07 5.68 5.76
C ALA A 444 17.60 5.44 6.12
N LEU A 445 17.32 4.91 7.31
CA LEU A 445 15.96 4.77 7.85
C LEU A 445 15.25 6.14 7.97
N LYS A 446 15.96 7.15 8.45
CA LYS A 446 15.41 8.50 8.59
C LYS A 446 15.17 9.14 7.22
N GLU A 447 16.08 8.92 6.27
CA GLU A 447 15.95 9.39 4.90
C GLU A 447 14.72 8.76 4.22
N HIS A 448 14.48 7.44 4.41
CA HIS A 448 13.29 6.76 3.91
C HIS A 448 12.01 7.34 4.53
N GLY A 449 11.99 7.62 5.83
CA GLY A 449 10.85 8.28 6.48
C GLY A 449 10.49 9.63 5.86
N TRP A 450 11.49 10.43 5.47
CA TRP A 450 11.23 11.69 4.75
C TRP A 450 10.79 11.46 3.30
N GLU A 451 11.29 10.42 2.66
CA GLU A 451 10.97 10.09 1.28
C GLU A 451 9.51 9.63 1.09
N VAL A 452 8.93 8.95 2.10
CA VAL A 452 7.55 8.43 2.07
C VAL A 452 6.58 9.24 2.94
N ALA A 453 6.99 10.38 3.50
CA ALA A 453 6.20 11.19 4.43
C ALA A 453 4.80 11.52 3.87
N GLY A 454 3.75 11.20 4.62
CA GLY A 454 2.36 11.43 4.23
C GLY A 454 1.87 10.61 3.04
N TYR A 455 2.73 9.81 2.42
CA TYR A 455 2.36 8.97 1.29
C TYR A 455 1.86 7.60 1.76
N PHE A 456 0.73 7.59 2.44
CA PHE A 456 0.14 6.43 3.14
C PHE A 456 -0.31 5.28 2.22
N VAL A 457 -0.19 5.42 0.90
CA VAL A 457 -0.41 4.37 -0.10
C VAL A 457 0.87 3.61 -0.48
N ALA A 458 2.03 4.04 -0.02
CA ALA A 458 3.29 3.32 -0.22
C ALA A 458 3.22 1.88 0.33
N LEU A 459 3.98 0.97 -0.26
CA LEU A 459 4.07 -0.41 0.24
C LEU A 459 4.65 -0.46 1.66
N VAL A 460 5.66 0.35 1.91
CA VAL A 460 6.27 0.54 3.24
C VAL A 460 6.09 2.00 3.64
N THR A 461 5.21 2.26 4.58
CA THR A 461 4.95 3.60 5.11
C THR A 461 5.88 3.94 6.28
N ARG A 462 5.88 5.19 6.72
CA ARG A 462 6.60 5.63 7.93
C ARG A 462 6.21 4.79 9.15
N ARG A 463 4.93 4.46 9.30
CA ARG A 463 4.43 3.56 10.36
C ARG A 463 5.11 2.19 10.31
N ASP A 464 5.28 1.61 9.12
CA ASP A 464 5.87 0.28 8.98
C ASP A 464 7.36 0.27 9.37
N ASP A 465 8.09 1.34 9.06
CA ASP A 465 9.46 1.57 9.53
C ASP A 465 9.54 1.71 11.05
N GLN A 466 8.65 2.51 11.63
CA GLN A 466 8.60 2.68 13.09
C GLN A 466 8.25 1.37 13.80
N MET A 467 7.35 0.56 13.22
CA MET A 467 6.98 -0.76 13.75
C MET A 467 8.18 -1.70 13.77
N ARG A 468 8.87 -1.90 12.61
CA ARG A 468 9.99 -2.84 12.53
C ARG A 468 11.19 -2.43 13.40
N MET A 469 11.31 -1.13 13.68
CA MET A 469 12.37 -0.56 14.51
C MET A 469 11.96 -0.28 15.96
N GLU A 470 10.77 -0.73 16.38
CA GLU A 470 10.22 -0.57 17.74
C GLU A 470 10.11 0.91 18.18
N LEU A 471 9.83 1.82 17.25
CA LEU A 471 9.73 3.26 17.51
C LEU A 471 8.28 3.74 17.75
N LEU A 472 7.26 2.89 17.59
CA LEU A 472 5.86 3.29 17.75
C LEU A 472 5.50 3.70 19.18
N GLU A 473 6.11 3.09 20.20
CA GLU A 473 5.91 3.51 21.59
C GLU A 473 6.45 4.92 21.84
N GLN A 474 7.58 5.25 21.24
CA GLN A 474 8.12 6.61 21.30
C GLN A 474 7.16 7.60 20.63
N ALA A 475 6.68 7.29 19.41
CA ALA A 475 5.71 8.13 18.70
C ALA A 475 4.42 8.33 19.52
N PHE A 476 3.90 7.26 20.13
CA PHE A 476 2.75 7.33 21.04
C PHE A 476 3.00 8.28 22.23
N ASN A 477 4.15 8.16 22.89
CA ASN A 477 4.48 8.99 24.05
C ASN A 477 4.65 10.46 23.68
N GLU A 478 5.26 10.75 22.54
CA GLU A 478 5.40 12.11 22.01
C GLU A 478 4.04 12.72 21.65
N ARG A 479 3.19 11.95 20.97
CA ARG A 479 1.80 12.37 20.67
C ARG A 479 1.00 12.60 21.95
N LYS A 480 1.13 11.74 22.94
CA LYS A 480 0.45 11.89 24.22
C LYS A 480 0.90 13.12 24.99
N ALA A 481 2.17 13.47 24.94
CA ALA A 481 2.70 14.68 25.56
C ALA A 481 2.16 15.94 24.89
N ASN A 482 1.88 15.91 23.60
CA ASN A 482 1.36 16.99 22.77
C ASN A 482 2.00 18.35 23.11
N THR A 483 3.34 18.38 23.12
CA THR A 483 4.10 19.58 23.48
C THR A 483 3.98 20.64 22.38
N ALA A 484 3.74 21.88 22.76
CA ALA A 484 3.71 22.98 21.81
C ALA A 484 5.06 23.16 21.12
N ILE A 485 5.04 23.33 19.80
CA ILE A 485 6.21 23.44 18.93
C ILE A 485 6.26 24.86 18.34
N GLU A 486 7.42 25.48 18.37
CA GLU A 486 7.66 26.74 17.69
C GLU A 486 7.82 26.50 16.19
N VAL A 487 6.77 26.80 15.43
CA VAL A 487 6.71 26.59 13.97
C VAL A 487 7.34 27.75 13.19
N ALA A 488 7.21 28.97 13.72
CA ALA A 488 7.85 30.17 13.24
C ALA A 488 8.23 31.06 14.46
N PRO A 489 9.10 32.07 14.32
CA PRO A 489 9.51 32.93 15.44
C PRO A 489 8.32 33.48 16.25
N GLY A 490 8.19 33.03 17.50
CA GLY A 490 7.11 33.41 18.41
C GLY A 490 5.76 32.73 18.15
N VAL A 491 5.64 31.84 17.20
CA VAL A 491 4.39 31.13 16.85
C VAL A 491 4.44 29.69 17.34
N MET A 492 3.63 29.38 18.34
CA MET A 492 3.52 28.05 18.95
C MET A 492 2.28 27.32 18.42
N ARG A 493 2.42 26.03 18.06
CA ARG A 493 1.29 25.18 17.63
C ARG A 493 1.36 23.81 18.31
N LYS A 494 0.21 23.15 18.46
CA LYS A 494 0.03 21.80 19.00
C LYS A 494 -0.81 20.97 18.04
N GLU A 495 -0.67 19.66 18.13
CA GLU A 495 -1.56 18.74 17.44
C GLU A 495 -3.02 18.91 17.92
N LYS A 496 -3.96 18.93 16.98
CA LYS A 496 -5.40 19.08 17.28
C LYS A 496 -6.03 17.80 17.81
N VAL A 497 -5.58 16.65 17.33
CA VAL A 497 -6.02 15.35 17.86
C VAL A 497 -5.22 15.04 19.11
N GLU A 498 -5.86 15.17 20.28
CA GLU A 498 -5.25 14.87 21.57
C GLU A 498 -5.53 13.41 21.97
N LEU A 499 -4.50 12.72 22.45
CA LEU A 499 -4.67 11.40 23.04
C LEU A 499 -5.25 11.55 24.46
N PRO A 500 -6.29 10.75 24.82
CA PRO A 500 -6.85 10.78 26.18
C PRO A 500 -5.78 10.55 27.25
N ALA A 501 -5.83 11.31 28.33
CA ALA A 501 -4.87 11.18 29.44
C ALA A 501 -4.84 9.75 30.04
N SER A 502 -5.98 9.06 30.02
CA SER A 502 -6.13 7.68 30.49
C SER A 502 -5.56 6.62 29.55
N LEU A 503 -5.28 6.98 28.28
CA LEU A 503 -4.73 6.05 27.32
C LEU A 503 -3.28 5.70 27.69
N THR A 504 -2.94 4.43 27.69
CA THR A 504 -1.60 3.91 27.99
C THR A 504 -1.14 2.99 26.87
N TRP A 505 0.16 2.97 26.63
CA TRP A 505 0.75 2.00 25.73
C TRP A 505 0.54 0.57 26.24
N GLN A 506 0.07 -0.33 25.37
CA GLN A 506 -0.27 -1.72 25.73
C GLN A 506 0.54 -2.74 24.90
N GLY A 507 1.74 -2.35 24.43
CA GLY A 507 2.58 -3.22 23.62
C GLY A 507 1.89 -3.60 22.30
N GLU A 508 1.82 -4.90 22.00
CA GLU A 508 1.24 -5.40 20.75
C GLU A 508 -0.20 -4.95 20.51
N LYS A 509 -1.00 -4.75 21.55
CA LYS A 509 -2.38 -4.26 21.41
C LYS A 509 -2.47 -2.81 20.92
N SER A 510 -1.42 -2.03 21.11
CA SER A 510 -1.32 -0.67 20.54
C SER A 510 -0.73 -0.67 19.13
N ILE A 511 -0.05 -1.75 18.73
CA ILE A 511 0.57 -1.91 17.41
C ILE A 511 -0.38 -2.55 16.41
N TYR A 512 -0.99 -3.68 16.80
CA TYR A 512 -1.88 -4.44 15.95
C TYR A 512 -3.34 -4.01 16.11
N LEU A 513 -4.03 -3.95 14.98
CA LEU A 513 -5.45 -3.63 14.92
C LEU A 513 -6.30 -4.82 15.39
N PRO A 514 -7.48 -4.58 15.97
CA PRO A 514 -8.43 -5.64 16.28
C PRO A 514 -8.94 -6.27 14.97
N TYR A 515 -9.35 -7.54 15.04
CA TYR A 515 -10.06 -8.16 13.93
C TYR A 515 -11.44 -7.52 13.78
N PRO A 516 -11.95 -7.32 12.54
CA PRO A 516 -13.26 -6.70 12.33
C PRO A 516 -14.39 -7.49 13.01
N ALA A 517 -15.33 -6.79 13.62
CA ALA A 517 -16.46 -7.39 14.32
C ALA A 517 -17.34 -8.27 13.40
N SER A 518 -17.46 -7.91 12.12
CA SER A 518 -18.15 -8.71 11.10
C SER A 518 -17.55 -10.10 10.93
N ASP A 519 -16.22 -10.20 10.97
CA ASP A 519 -15.51 -11.45 10.75
C ASP A 519 -15.40 -12.30 12.05
N THR A 520 -15.19 -11.66 13.21
CA THR A 520 -15.15 -12.39 14.51
C THR A 520 -16.49 -13.04 14.85
N GLN A 521 -17.61 -12.52 14.36
CA GLN A 521 -18.93 -13.15 14.48
C GLN A 521 -19.06 -14.43 13.65
N LEU A 522 -18.33 -14.54 12.55
CA LEU A 522 -18.38 -15.68 11.64
C LEU A 522 -17.29 -16.71 11.93
N ASN A 523 -16.13 -16.25 12.39
CA ASN A 523 -14.97 -17.11 12.68
C ASN A 523 -14.57 -17.01 14.15
N PRO A 524 -14.93 -18.01 14.98
CA PRO A 524 -14.61 -18.03 16.41
C PRO A 524 -13.10 -18.17 16.70
N ASN A 525 -12.29 -18.51 15.70
CA ASN A 525 -10.83 -18.61 15.84
C ASN A 525 -10.10 -17.25 15.75
N LEU A 526 -10.82 -16.16 15.37
CA LEU A 526 -10.27 -14.81 15.36
C LEU A 526 -10.24 -14.21 16.78
N THR A 527 -9.36 -14.76 17.61
CA THR A 527 -9.18 -14.33 19.01
C THR A 527 -7.73 -13.96 19.29
N ARG A 528 -7.51 -12.88 20.09
CA ARG A 528 -6.21 -12.46 20.62
C ARG A 528 -6.21 -12.46 22.13
#